data_7aeab1d5a47a72c9c9b0d01a85a70ec8
#
_entry.id   7aeab1d5a47a72c9c9b0d01a85a70ec8
#
_cell.length_a   1.000
_cell.length_b   1.000
_cell.length_c   1.000
_cell.angle_alpha   90.00
_cell.angle_beta   90.00
_cell.angle_gamma   90.00
#
_symmetry.space_group_name_H-M   'P 1'
#
loop_
_entity.id
_entity.type
_entity.pdbx_description
1 polymer ?
#
loop_
_entity_poly.entity_id
_entity_poly.type
_entity_poly.pdbx_seq_one_letter_code
_entity_poly.pdbx_strand_id
1 'polypeptide(L)'
;MFDHLGRSLSEKDSAQFTELVWKVIEEAMEHSNAHTATMPASKSLMDFFEEKAKEMFPTLYNTDEKARSKRDNLLSMAEMWGAFVGSPIQKQSLKFFWLEECIDGENLFVAETYHKVLARIAAPALERADIKFGHKVTRIISRGDEGTIKVDVELTDRDPVSFDEVVMTTPLGWLKRNQDAFVPSLPPRLIQGIQSIGYGTLDKVSFEDRG
;
A
#
# COMPACT_ATOMS: atom_id res chain seq x y z
N MET A 1 -2.21 -25.30 3.82
CA MET A 1 -3.15 -24.42 3.10
C MET A 1 -4.50 -25.07 2.97
N PHE A 2 -5.54 -24.31 2.65
CA PHE A 2 -6.90 -24.79 2.48
C PHE A 2 -7.40 -24.47 1.08
N ASP A 3 -8.28 -25.29 0.54
CA ASP A 3 -8.96 -25.01 -0.73
C ASP A 3 -10.06 -23.95 -0.55
N HIS A 4 -10.70 -23.54 -1.65
CA HIS A 4 -11.77 -22.54 -1.66
C HIS A 4 -13.02 -22.97 -0.86
N LEU A 5 -13.12 -24.24 -0.43
CA LEU A 5 -14.17 -24.78 0.43
C LEU A 5 -13.71 -24.95 1.89
N GLY A 6 -12.49 -24.50 2.23
CA GLY A 6 -11.92 -24.62 3.57
C GLY A 6 -11.40 -26.02 3.94
N ARG A 7 -11.18 -26.92 2.97
CA ARG A 7 -10.62 -28.24 3.22
C ARG A 7 -9.10 -28.19 3.09
N SER A 8 -8.40 -28.93 3.96
CA SER A 8 -6.93 -28.98 3.91
C SER A 8 -6.43 -29.56 2.59
N LEU A 9 -5.51 -28.85 1.96
CA LEU A 9 -4.78 -29.31 0.77
C LEU A 9 -3.59 -30.18 1.18
N SER A 10 -3.21 -31.12 0.30
CA SER A 10 -1.94 -31.84 0.46
C SER A 10 -0.75 -30.87 0.38
N GLU A 11 0.39 -31.25 0.98
CA GLU A 11 1.63 -30.45 0.88
C GLU A 11 2.02 -30.20 -0.58
N LYS A 12 1.88 -31.21 -1.43
CA LYS A 12 2.17 -31.14 -2.86
C LYS A 12 1.27 -30.12 -3.57
N ASP A 13 -0.04 -30.18 -3.32
CA ASP A 13 -1.00 -29.26 -3.95
C ASP A 13 -0.78 -27.84 -3.42
N SER A 14 -0.51 -27.69 -2.12
CA SER A 14 -0.20 -26.40 -1.51
C SER A 14 1.04 -25.76 -2.15
N ALA A 15 2.12 -26.51 -2.33
CA ALA A 15 3.34 -26.04 -2.98
C ALA A 15 3.07 -25.63 -4.44
N GLN A 16 2.33 -26.46 -5.18
CA GLN A 16 2.00 -26.20 -6.58
C GLN A 16 1.17 -24.91 -6.74
N PHE A 17 0.15 -24.72 -5.91
CA PHE A 17 -0.66 -23.49 -5.98
C PHE A 17 0.11 -22.25 -5.54
N THR A 18 1.01 -22.37 -4.55
CA THR A 18 1.90 -21.30 -4.14
C THR A 18 2.77 -20.84 -5.32
N GLU A 19 3.40 -21.77 -6.02
CA GLU A 19 4.21 -21.49 -7.20
C GLU A 19 3.39 -20.81 -8.31
N LEU A 20 2.17 -21.28 -8.55
CA LEU A 20 1.27 -20.67 -9.53
C LEU A 20 0.87 -19.23 -9.16
N VAL A 21 0.58 -18.96 -7.88
CA VAL A 21 0.27 -17.60 -7.42
C VAL A 21 1.44 -16.66 -7.66
N TRP A 22 2.65 -17.06 -7.25
CA TRP A 22 3.85 -16.24 -7.46
C TRP A 22 4.13 -15.99 -8.93
N LYS A 23 3.99 -17.01 -9.77
CA LYS A 23 4.13 -16.86 -11.22
C LYS A 23 3.15 -15.81 -11.78
N VAL A 24 1.88 -15.84 -11.37
CA VAL A 24 0.89 -14.86 -11.84
C VAL A 24 1.21 -13.46 -11.31
N ILE A 25 1.74 -13.33 -10.09
CA ILE A 25 2.20 -12.05 -9.53
C ILE A 25 3.35 -11.47 -10.36
N GLU A 26 4.35 -12.25 -10.69
CA GLU A 26 5.47 -11.84 -11.55
C GLU A 26 4.99 -11.39 -12.93
N GLU A 27 4.15 -12.22 -13.57
CA GLU A 27 3.53 -11.86 -14.86
C GLU A 27 2.68 -10.58 -14.78
N ALA A 28 2.00 -10.35 -13.65
CA ALA A 28 1.22 -9.14 -13.43
C ALA A 28 2.10 -7.89 -13.31
N MET A 29 3.26 -7.99 -12.64
CA MET A 29 4.23 -6.90 -12.54
C MET A 29 4.81 -6.55 -13.92
N GLU A 30 5.25 -7.55 -14.68
CA GLU A 30 5.76 -7.36 -16.03
C GLU A 30 4.71 -6.74 -16.96
N HIS A 31 3.49 -7.29 -16.93
CA HIS A 31 2.37 -6.78 -17.74
C HIS A 31 2.02 -5.34 -17.37
N SER A 32 1.98 -5.02 -16.08
CA SER A 32 1.73 -3.68 -15.56
C SER A 32 2.79 -2.69 -16.05
N ASN A 33 4.07 -3.04 -15.92
CA ASN A 33 5.18 -2.20 -16.34
C ASN A 33 5.14 -1.93 -17.86
N ALA A 34 4.92 -2.97 -18.67
CA ALA A 34 4.88 -2.84 -20.12
C ALA A 34 3.68 -2.03 -20.66
N HIS A 35 2.54 -2.05 -19.95
CA HIS A 35 1.27 -1.51 -20.46
C HIS A 35 0.69 -0.37 -19.62
N THR A 36 1.42 0.16 -18.62
CA THR A 36 0.91 1.19 -17.70
C THR A 36 0.32 2.41 -18.42
N ALA A 37 0.90 2.82 -19.55
CA ALA A 37 0.44 3.99 -20.29
C ALA A 37 -0.97 3.83 -20.89
N THR A 38 -1.30 2.63 -21.37
CA THR A 38 -2.55 2.33 -22.13
C THR A 38 -3.60 1.61 -21.29
N MET A 39 -3.21 1.02 -20.16
CA MET A 39 -4.10 0.23 -19.32
C MET A 39 -5.12 1.12 -18.60
N PRO A 40 -6.42 0.73 -18.57
CA PRO A 40 -7.42 1.44 -17.79
C PRO A 40 -7.11 1.37 -16.28
N ALA A 41 -7.28 2.49 -15.58
CA ALA A 41 -7.06 2.53 -14.14
C ALA A 41 -8.05 1.67 -13.33
N SER A 42 -9.19 1.30 -13.94
CA SER A 42 -10.21 0.45 -13.33
C SER A 42 -9.88 -1.03 -13.33
N LYS A 43 -8.86 -1.47 -14.10
CA LYS A 43 -8.46 -2.88 -14.14
C LYS A 43 -7.74 -3.24 -12.84
N SER A 44 -8.26 -4.24 -12.13
CA SER A 44 -7.71 -4.70 -10.85
C SER A 44 -6.72 -5.86 -11.03
N LEU A 45 -5.95 -6.15 -9.98
CA LEU A 45 -5.12 -7.35 -9.93
C LEU A 45 -5.97 -8.63 -9.99
N MET A 46 -7.16 -8.63 -9.38
CA MET A 46 -8.08 -9.77 -9.47
C MET A 46 -8.52 -10.04 -10.92
N ASP A 47 -8.83 -9.01 -11.71
CA ASP A 47 -9.19 -9.20 -13.14
C ASP A 47 -8.09 -9.93 -13.90
N PHE A 48 -6.82 -9.62 -13.60
CA PHE A 48 -5.68 -10.31 -14.21
C PHE A 48 -5.59 -11.79 -13.76
N PHE A 49 -5.78 -12.04 -12.47
CA PHE A 49 -5.82 -13.42 -11.96
C PHE A 49 -6.95 -14.23 -12.58
N GLU A 50 -8.12 -13.65 -12.78
CA GLU A 50 -9.25 -14.32 -13.45
C GLU A 50 -8.94 -14.65 -14.91
N GLU A 51 -8.29 -13.75 -15.64
CA GLU A 51 -7.84 -14.00 -17.02
C GLU A 51 -6.84 -15.17 -17.04
N LYS A 52 -5.83 -15.14 -16.19
CA LYS A 52 -4.81 -16.20 -16.09
C LYS A 52 -5.37 -17.53 -15.62
N ALA A 53 -6.29 -17.53 -14.68
CA ALA A 53 -6.94 -18.74 -14.23
C ALA A 53 -7.73 -19.43 -15.37
N LYS A 54 -8.37 -18.65 -16.24
CA LYS A 54 -9.06 -19.17 -17.43
C LYS A 54 -8.08 -19.72 -18.47
N GLU A 55 -6.93 -19.08 -18.66
CA GLU A 55 -5.87 -19.53 -19.56
C GLU A 55 -5.24 -20.84 -19.06
N MET A 56 -4.89 -20.92 -17.77
CA MET A 56 -4.22 -22.07 -17.16
C MET A 56 -5.13 -23.30 -17.03
N PHE A 57 -6.40 -23.08 -16.76
CA PHE A 57 -7.39 -24.14 -16.55
C PHE A 57 -8.59 -23.95 -17.47
N PRO A 58 -8.42 -24.12 -18.79
CA PRO A 58 -9.54 -23.95 -19.73
C PRO A 58 -10.61 -24.99 -19.47
N THR A 59 -11.87 -24.56 -19.47
CA THR A 59 -13.02 -25.47 -19.49
C THR A 59 -13.44 -25.69 -20.93
N LEU A 60 -13.25 -26.91 -21.42
CA LEU A 60 -13.75 -27.32 -22.74
C LEU A 60 -15.29 -27.43 -22.73
N TYR A 61 -15.87 -27.72 -21.55
CA TYR A 61 -17.33 -27.81 -21.34
C TYR A 61 -17.69 -27.22 -19.97
N ASN A 62 -18.92 -26.72 -19.83
CA ASN A 62 -19.44 -26.18 -18.55
C ASN A 62 -19.47 -27.20 -17.37
N THR A 63 -19.21 -28.48 -17.65
CA THR A 63 -19.24 -29.60 -16.71
C THR A 63 -17.86 -30.01 -16.16
N ASP A 64 -16.79 -29.32 -16.52
CA ASP A 64 -15.46 -29.67 -16.00
C ASP A 64 -15.26 -29.10 -14.58
N GLU A 65 -15.82 -29.84 -13.59
CA GLU A 65 -15.73 -29.49 -12.18
C GLU A 65 -14.27 -29.39 -11.68
N LYS A 66 -13.37 -30.21 -12.24
CA LYS A 66 -11.96 -30.22 -11.82
C LYS A 66 -11.23 -28.96 -12.24
N ALA A 67 -11.44 -28.49 -13.46
CA ALA A 67 -10.85 -27.22 -13.94
C ALA A 67 -11.45 -26.04 -13.19
N ARG A 68 -12.75 -26.06 -12.90
CA ARG A 68 -13.43 -25.04 -12.10
C ARG A 68 -12.83 -24.97 -10.69
N SER A 69 -12.75 -26.11 -9.99
CA SER A 69 -12.18 -26.17 -8.65
C SER A 69 -10.73 -25.66 -8.59
N LYS A 70 -9.92 -25.94 -9.61
CA LYS A 70 -8.55 -25.42 -9.68
C LYS A 70 -8.51 -23.89 -9.85
N ARG A 71 -9.39 -23.35 -10.66
CA ARG A 71 -9.53 -21.87 -10.79
C ARG A 71 -9.93 -21.24 -9.47
N ASP A 72 -10.97 -21.78 -8.84
CA ASP A 72 -11.48 -21.26 -7.58
C ASP A 72 -10.41 -21.32 -6.47
N ASN A 73 -9.62 -22.38 -6.45
CA ASN A 73 -8.48 -22.48 -5.53
C ASN A 73 -7.40 -21.43 -5.82
N LEU A 74 -7.03 -21.23 -7.09
CA LEU A 74 -6.04 -20.22 -7.46
C LEU A 74 -6.51 -18.81 -7.07
N LEU A 75 -7.78 -18.48 -7.36
CA LEU A 75 -8.35 -17.17 -7.02
C LEU A 75 -8.47 -16.97 -5.51
N SER A 76 -8.88 -17.98 -4.77
CA SER A 76 -8.93 -17.94 -3.31
C SER A 76 -7.55 -17.72 -2.69
N MET A 77 -6.51 -18.35 -3.25
CA MET A 77 -5.14 -18.15 -2.79
C MET A 77 -4.57 -16.80 -3.20
N ALA A 78 -4.97 -16.26 -4.34
CA ALA A 78 -4.57 -14.92 -4.76
C ALA A 78 -5.01 -13.84 -3.75
N GLU A 79 -6.12 -14.05 -3.02
CA GLU A 79 -6.58 -13.13 -1.98
C GLU A 79 -5.60 -13.01 -0.80
N MET A 80 -4.70 -13.99 -0.60
CA MET A 80 -3.62 -13.90 0.40
C MET A 80 -2.67 -12.73 0.10
N TRP A 81 -2.48 -12.38 -1.17
CA TRP A 81 -1.73 -11.17 -1.55
C TRP A 81 -2.40 -9.91 -1.00
N GLY A 82 -3.73 -9.87 -1.04
CA GLY A 82 -4.50 -8.78 -0.43
C GLY A 82 -4.26 -8.64 1.06
N ALA A 83 -4.18 -9.76 1.78
CA ALA A 83 -3.83 -9.75 3.21
C ALA A 83 -2.41 -9.25 3.46
N PHE A 84 -1.47 -9.57 2.58
CA PHE A 84 -0.07 -9.13 2.65
C PHE A 84 0.06 -7.61 2.52
N VAL A 85 -0.67 -7.03 1.56
CA VAL A 85 -0.64 -5.58 1.26
C VAL A 85 -1.61 -4.78 2.15
N GLY A 86 -2.55 -5.46 2.81
CA GLY A 86 -3.57 -4.83 3.65
C GLY A 86 -4.73 -4.21 2.86
N SER A 87 -4.94 -4.65 1.62
CA SER A 87 -6.06 -4.23 0.76
C SER A 87 -6.49 -5.36 -0.16
N PRO A 88 -7.79 -5.62 -0.34
CA PRO A 88 -8.26 -6.67 -1.25
C PRO A 88 -7.72 -6.49 -2.67
N ILE A 89 -7.34 -7.59 -3.32
CA ILE A 89 -6.76 -7.55 -4.68
C ILE A 89 -7.73 -7.02 -5.74
N GLN A 90 -9.02 -7.06 -5.47
CA GLN A 90 -10.08 -6.43 -6.29
C GLN A 90 -9.99 -4.91 -6.30
N LYS A 91 -9.32 -4.31 -5.31
CA LYS A 91 -9.13 -2.86 -5.18
C LYS A 91 -7.72 -2.41 -5.55
N GLN A 92 -6.79 -3.34 -5.75
CA GLN A 92 -5.44 -3.04 -6.18
C GLN A 92 -5.42 -2.81 -7.68
N SER A 93 -4.92 -1.64 -8.11
CA SER A 93 -4.88 -1.29 -9.53
C SER A 93 -3.79 -2.08 -10.26
N LEU A 94 -4.16 -2.85 -11.27
CA LEU A 94 -3.18 -3.53 -12.11
C LEU A 94 -2.30 -2.51 -12.86
N LYS A 95 -2.85 -1.36 -13.25
CA LYS A 95 -2.11 -0.32 -13.97
C LYS A 95 -0.85 0.15 -13.23
N PHE A 96 -0.89 0.21 -11.89
CA PHE A 96 0.20 0.70 -11.05
C PHE A 96 0.86 -0.40 -10.24
N PHE A 97 0.57 -1.66 -10.53
CA PHE A 97 1.08 -2.80 -9.78
C PHE A 97 2.62 -2.92 -9.86
N TRP A 98 3.21 -2.52 -10.98
CA TRP A 98 4.66 -2.47 -11.16
C TRP A 98 5.39 -1.56 -10.15
N LEU A 99 4.68 -0.65 -9.45
CA LEU A 99 5.22 0.17 -8.37
C LEU A 99 5.41 -0.60 -7.06
N GLU A 100 4.89 -1.82 -6.97
CA GLU A 100 5.13 -2.76 -5.86
C GLU A 100 6.54 -3.35 -5.99
N GLU A 101 7.54 -2.48 -5.92
CA GLU A 101 8.95 -2.85 -6.07
C GLU A 101 9.45 -3.46 -4.77
N CYS A 102 9.94 -4.71 -4.84
CA CYS A 102 10.60 -5.35 -3.72
C CYS A 102 12.09 -4.99 -3.74
N ILE A 103 12.63 -4.54 -2.61
CA ILE A 103 14.07 -4.32 -2.45
C ILE A 103 14.73 -5.69 -2.30
N ASP A 104 15.73 -5.96 -3.13
CA ASP A 104 16.52 -7.18 -3.03
C ASP A 104 17.27 -7.26 -1.70
N GLY A 105 17.34 -8.45 -1.13
CA GLY A 105 18.08 -8.73 0.08
C GLY A 105 17.30 -9.58 1.09
N GLU A 106 17.95 -9.89 2.19
CA GLU A 106 17.33 -10.65 3.27
C GLU A 106 16.38 -9.78 4.10
N ASN A 107 15.22 -10.33 4.43
CA ASN A 107 14.31 -9.73 5.41
C ASN A 107 14.87 -9.95 6.82
N LEU A 108 15.59 -8.95 7.32
CA LEU A 108 16.18 -9.01 8.64
C LEU A 108 15.13 -8.88 9.73
N PHE A 109 15.20 -9.76 10.72
CA PHE A 109 14.38 -9.64 11.90
C PHE A 109 14.92 -8.52 12.81
N VAL A 110 14.07 -7.55 13.14
CA VAL A 110 14.43 -6.49 14.09
C VAL A 110 14.14 -7.00 15.49
N ALA A 111 15.20 -7.41 16.19
CA ALA A 111 15.11 -7.76 17.60
C ALA A 111 14.73 -6.51 18.43
N GLU A 112 13.85 -6.67 19.40
CA GLU A 112 13.29 -5.62 20.26
C GLU A 112 12.31 -4.73 19.48
N THR A 113 12.63 -3.43 19.29
CA THR A 113 11.74 -2.46 18.63
C THR A 113 12.50 -1.56 17.66
N TYR A 114 11.78 -0.87 16.80
CA TYR A 114 12.36 0.15 15.91
C TYR A 114 12.94 1.36 16.64
N HIS A 115 12.73 1.49 17.94
CA HIS A 115 13.21 2.64 18.72
C HIS A 115 14.72 2.86 18.60
N LYS A 116 15.53 1.81 18.66
CA LYS A 116 17.00 1.92 18.51
C LYS A 116 17.41 2.33 17.09
N VAL A 117 16.72 1.82 16.08
CA VAL A 117 16.94 2.19 14.67
C VAL A 117 16.60 3.67 14.48
N LEU A 118 15.45 4.10 14.96
CA LEU A 118 15.01 5.49 14.91
C LEU A 118 15.97 6.43 15.63
N ALA A 119 16.39 6.09 16.84
CA ALA A 119 17.33 6.89 17.62
C ALA A 119 18.66 7.10 16.86
N ARG A 120 19.19 6.06 16.23
CA ARG A 120 20.42 6.13 15.45
C ARG A 120 20.29 6.99 14.19
N ILE A 121 19.18 6.85 13.46
CA ILE A 121 18.90 7.64 12.25
C ILE A 121 18.65 9.10 12.62
N ALA A 122 17.93 9.36 13.70
CA ALA A 122 17.55 10.71 14.12
C ALA A 122 18.69 11.49 14.77
N ALA A 123 19.71 10.84 15.33
CA ALA A 123 20.76 11.50 16.09
C ALA A 123 21.38 12.74 15.41
N PRO A 124 21.82 12.71 14.13
CA PRO A 124 22.38 13.90 13.48
C PRO A 124 21.40 15.05 13.31
N ALA A 125 20.10 14.73 13.17
CA ALA A 125 19.05 15.75 13.05
C ALA A 125 18.72 16.35 14.43
N LEU A 126 18.66 15.54 15.48
CA LEU A 126 18.39 15.99 16.85
C LEU A 126 19.44 16.95 17.40
N GLU A 127 20.69 16.83 16.97
CA GLU A 127 21.76 17.75 17.35
C GLU A 127 21.59 19.17 16.78
N ARG A 128 20.81 19.33 15.70
CA ARG A 128 20.68 20.60 14.94
C ARG A 128 19.28 21.13 14.86
N ALA A 129 18.27 20.31 15.10
CA ALA A 129 16.87 20.68 14.98
C ALA A 129 16.30 21.12 16.33
N ASP A 130 15.48 22.18 16.29
CA ASP A 130 14.64 22.56 17.42
C ASP A 130 13.30 21.83 17.32
N ILE A 131 13.13 20.79 18.15
CA ILE A 131 11.94 19.93 18.12
C ILE A 131 10.93 20.43 19.16
N LYS A 132 9.76 20.80 18.69
CA LYS A 132 8.64 21.29 19.50
C LYS A 132 7.56 20.21 19.65
N PHE A 133 7.57 19.44 20.72
CA PHE A 133 6.49 18.54 21.06
C PHE A 133 5.27 19.28 21.63
N GLY A 134 4.10 18.67 21.54
CA GLY A 134 2.86 19.25 22.02
C GLY A 134 2.36 20.44 21.21
N HIS A 135 2.87 20.66 20.00
CA HIS A 135 2.46 21.70 19.07
C HIS A 135 1.57 21.08 17.97
N LYS A 136 0.27 21.25 18.10
CA LYS A 136 -0.68 20.76 17.10
C LYS A 136 -0.89 21.82 16.03
N VAL A 137 -0.44 21.51 14.81
CA VAL A 137 -0.68 22.34 13.63
C VAL A 137 -2.15 22.23 13.21
N THR A 138 -2.79 23.37 12.95
CA THR A 138 -4.19 23.47 12.53
C THR A 138 -4.33 23.95 11.10
N ARG A 139 -3.45 24.88 10.65
CA ARG A 139 -3.46 25.42 9.29
C ARG A 139 -2.05 25.74 8.80
N ILE A 140 -1.89 25.69 7.48
CA ILE A 140 -0.67 26.04 6.77
C ILE A 140 -1.04 27.04 5.69
N ILE A 141 -0.55 28.27 5.82
CA ILE A 141 -0.91 29.39 4.97
C ILE A 141 0.31 29.79 4.16
N SER A 142 0.28 29.50 2.86
CA SER A 142 1.33 29.95 1.94
C SER A 142 1.00 31.36 1.44
N ARG A 143 1.85 32.32 1.78
CA ARG A 143 1.74 33.70 1.28
C ARG A 143 2.69 33.87 0.10
N GLY A 144 2.14 33.81 -1.11
CA GLY A 144 2.89 34.11 -2.33
C GLY A 144 2.83 35.60 -2.62
N ASP A 145 3.89 36.34 -2.26
CA ASP A 145 4.15 37.67 -2.82
C ASP A 145 5.43 37.62 -3.68
N GLU A 146 5.47 38.41 -4.75
CA GLU A 146 6.63 38.48 -5.63
C GLU A 146 7.88 38.87 -4.81
N GLY A 147 8.72 37.88 -4.52
CA GLY A 147 10.04 38.05 -3.91
C GLY A 147 10.31 37.38 -2.57
N THR A 148 9.30 37.02 -1.77
CA THR A 148 9.48 36.27 -0.51
C THR A 148 8.27 35.38 -0.24
N ILE A 149 8.39 34.13 -0.62
CA ILE A 149 7.37 33.10 -0.20
C ILE A 149 7.63 32.87 1.28
N LYS A 150 6.61 33.08 2.10
CA LYS A 150 6.61 32.69 3.51
C LYS A 150 5.42 31.78 3.78
N VAL A 151 5.60 30.85 4.68
CA VAL A 151 4.55 29.93 5.12
C VAL A 151 4.28 30.16 6.59
N ASP A 152 3.06 30.58 6.90
CA ASP A 152 2.61 30.67 8.29
C ASP A 152 2.00 29.35 8.72
N VAL A 153 2.40 28.86 9.87
CA VAL A 153 1.89 27.67 10.52
C VAL A 153 1.06 28.07 11.73
N GLU A 154 -0.26 27.89 11.64
CA GLU A 154 -1.16 28.11 12.77
C GLU A 154 -1.17 26.90 13.71
N LEU A 155 -1.13 27.18 14.99
CA LEU A 155 -1.07 26.19 16.07
C LEU A 155 -2.31 26.31 16.96
N THR A 156 -2.72 25.21 17.59
CA THR A 156 -3.75 25.26 18.63
C THR A 156 -3.23 26.01 19.84
N ASP A 157 -4.02 27.01 20.31
CA ASP A 157 -3.76 27.80 21.54
C ASP A 157 -2.38 28.49 21.59
N ARG A 158 -1.82 28.85 20.42
CA ARG A 158 -0.55 29.55 20.31
C ARG A 158 -0.55 30.52 19.13
N ASP A 159 0.36 31.46 19.16
CA ASP A 159 0.60 32.37 18.04
C ASP A 159 1.13 31.63 16.82
N PRO A 160 0.76 32.01 15.61
CA PRO A 160 1.32 31.46 14.37
C PRO A 160 2.83 31.67 14.28
N VAL A 161 3.50 30.74 13.62
CA VAL A 161 4.95 30.82 13.37
C VAL A 161 5.20 30.83 11.87
N SER A 162 6.05 31.76 11.41
CA SER A 162 6.38 31.89 9.98
C SER A 162 7.71 31.21 9.66
N PHE A 163 7.75 30.51 8.52
CA PHE A 163 8.90 29.83 7.96
C PHE A 163 9.09 30.18 6.48
N ASP A 164 10.28 29.97 5.97
CA ASP A 164 10.54 30.11 4.53
C ASP A 164 9.94 28.95 3.76
N GLU A 165 10.02 27.73 4.31
CA GLU A 165 9.49 26.50 3.72
C GLU A 165 8.92 25.58 4.81
N VAL A 166 7.95 24.74 4.43
CA VAL A 166 7.37 23.70 5.31
C VAL A 166 7.31 22.38 4.56
N VAL A 167 7.93 21.35 5.14
CA VAL A 167 7.85 19.99 4.64
C VAL A 167 6.83 19.20 5.47
N MET A 168 5.78 18.72 4.79
CA MET A 168 4.73 17.94 5.43
C MET A 168 5.06 16.43 5.39
N THR A 169 5.19 15.83 6.57
CA THR A 169 5.44 14.39 6.71
C THR A 169 4.27 13.66 7.40
N THR A 170 3.09 14.27 7.39
CA THR A 170 1.88 13.69 7.99
C THR A 170 1.41 12.45 7.21
N PRO A 171 0.84 11.44 7.89
CA PRO A 171 0.30 10.27 7.23
C PRO A 171 -0.81 10.61 6.23
N LEU A 172 -0.94 9.80 5.17
CA LEU A 172 -1.98 9.98 4.14
C LEU A 172 -3.39 10.09 4.74
N GLY A 173 -3.69 9.33 5.78
CA GLY A 173 -4.98 9.39 6.47
C GLY A 173 -5.27 10.76 7.10
N TRP A 174 -4.24 11.49 7.56
CA TRP A 174 -4.39 12.86 8.03
C TRP A 174 -4.69 13.79 6.85
N LEU A 175 -3.95 13.70 5.76
CA LEU A 175 -4.15 14.51 4.56
C LEU A 175 -5.57 14.35 3.99
N LYS A 176 -6.10 13.12 3.98
CA LYS A 176 -7.48 12.86 3.52
C LYS A 176 -8.54 13.57 4.34
N ARG A 177 -8.31 13.74 5.64
CA ARG A 177 -9.28 14.34 6.58
C ARG A 177 -9.12 15.84 6.80
N ASN A 178 -7.97 16.42 6.43
CA ASN A 178 -7.63 17.79 6.78
C ASN A 178 -7.18 18.59 5.54
N GLN A 179 -7.87 18.46 4.42
CA GLN A 179 -7.56 19.21 3.20
C GLN A 179 -7.80 20.70 3.34
N ASP A 180 -8.71 21.08 4.20
CA ASP A 180 -9.04 22.48 4.58
C ASP A 180 -7.95 23.15 5.43
N ALA A 181 -6.98 22.38 5.94
CA ALA A 181 -5.84 22.94 6.65
C ALA A 181 -4.88 23.75 5.75
N PHE A 182 -5.01 23.67 4.43
CA PHE A 182 -4.12 24.34 3.48
C PHE A 182 -4.75 25.60 2.89
N VAL A 183 -4.03 26.72 2.95
CA VAL A 183 -4.42 28.02 2.37
C VAL A 183 -3.28 28.59 1.53
N PRO A 184 -3.47 28.79 0.21
CA PRO A 184 -4.63 28.38 -0.58
C PRO A 184 -4.81 26.87 -0.63
N SER A 185 -5.99 26.40 -1.06
CA SER A 185 -6.26 24.98 -1.21
C SER A 185 -5.20 24.28 -2.08
N LEU A 186 -4.90 23.04 -1.75
CA LEU A 186 -3.99 22.22 -2.54
C LEU A 186 -4.43 22.14 -4.01
N PRO A 187 -3.49 22.02 -4.97
CA PRO A 187 -3.83 21.85 -6.37
C PRO A 187 -4.79 20.68 -6.62
N PRO A 188 -5.78 20.79 -7.51
CA PRO A 188 -6.77 19.74 -7.74
C PRO A 188 -6.18 18.37 -8.06
N ARG A 189 -5.07 18.33 -8.80
CA ARG A 189 -4.36 17.07 -9.11
C ARG A 189 -3.76 16.41 -7.88
N LEU A 190 -3.25 17.20 -6.93
CA LEU A 190 -2.73 16.68 -5.67
C LEU A 190 -3.87 16.16 -4.77
N ILE A 191 -4.98 16.87 -4.71
CA ILE A 191 -6.19 16.42 -4.00
C ILE A 191 -6.68 15.10 -4.59
N GLN A 192 -6.76 14.99 -5.92
CA GLN A 192 -7.12 13.76 -6.59
C GLN A 192 -6.15 12.61 -6.22
N GLY A 193 -4.84 12.85 -6.22
CA GLY A 193 -3.84 11.85 -5.81
C GLY A 193 -4.05 11.40 -4.36
N ILE A 194 -4.21 12.32 -3.43
CA ILE A 194 -4.48 12.04 -2.02
C ILE A 194 -5.73 11.16 -1.84
N GLN A 195 -6.81 11.46 -2.58
CA GLN A 195 -8.06 10.71 -2.48
C GLN A 195 -7.99 9.33 -3.14
N SER A 196 -7.24 9.20 -4.23
CA SER A 196 -7.17 7.97 -5.02
C SER A 196 -6.25 6.90 -4.43
N ILE A 197 -5.23 7.29 -3.66
CA ILE A 197 -4.32 6.34 -3.02
C ILE A 197 -5.04 5.65 -1.86
N GLY A 198 -5.06 4.31 -1.87
CA GLY A 198 -5.55 3.50 -0.76
C GLY A 198 -4.66 3.61 0.47
N TYR A 199 -5.21 3.36 1.64
CA TYR A 199 -4.47 3.22 2.89
C TYR A 199 -4.91 1.90 3.52
N GLY A 200 -4.15 0.84 3.26
CA GLY A 200 -4.44 -0.49 3.75
C GLY A 200 -4.21 -0.64 5.25
N THR A 201 -4.73 -1.71 5.81
CA THR A 201 -4.52 -2.11 7.20
C THR A 201 -3.92 -3.51 7.24
N LEU A 202 -2.81 -3.65 7.95
CA LEU A 202 -2.16 -4.94 8.19
C LEU A 202 -1.93 -5.08 9.69
N ASP A 203 -2.55 -6.11 10.28
CA ASP A 203 -2.34 -6.50 11.66
C ASP A 203 -1.74 -7.91 11.76
N LYS A 204 -0.94 -8.15 12.78
CA LYS A 204 -0.40 -9.46 13.11
C LYS A 204 -0.94 -9.90 14.46
N VAL A 205 -1.54 -11.08 14.48
CA VAL A 205 -2.01 -11.72 15.72
C VAL A 205 -1.08 -12.88 16.02
N SER A 206 -0.43 -12.83 17.19
CA SER A 206 0.42 -13.91 17.68
C SER A 206 -0.32 -14.68 18.76
N PHE A 207 -0.33 -16.00 18.66
CA PHE A 207 -0.85 -16.89 19.70
C PHE A 207 0.33 -17.53 20.42
N GLU A 208 0.37 -17.44 21.76
CA GLU A 208 1.26 -18.27 22.55
C GLU A 208 0.58 -19.64 22.74
N ASP A 209 1.21 -20.68 22.24
CA ASP A 209 0.85 -22.04 22.63
C ASP A 209 1.34 -22.28 24.06
N ARG A 210 0.43 -22.19 25.02
CA ARG A 210 0.68 -22.56 26.40
C ARG A 210 0.42 -24.07 26.52
N GLY A 211 1.37 -24.87 25.98
CA GLY A 211 1.39 -26.31 26.14
C GLY A 211 1.36 -26.81 27.60
#